data_c30c99e067c19bcdecfe3cfa480aaf64
#
_entry.id   c30c99e067c19bcdecfe3cfa480aaf64
#
_cell.length_a   1.000
_cell.length_b   1.000
_cell.length_c   1.000
_cell.angle_alpha   90.00
_cell.angle_beta   90.00
_cell.angle_gamma   90.00
#
_symmetry.space_group_name_H-M   'P 1'
#
loop_
_entity.id
_entity.type
_entity.pdbx_description
1 polymer ?
#
loop_
_entity_poly.entity_id
_entity_poly.type
_entity_poly.pdbx_seq_one_letter_code
_entity_poly.pdbx_strand_id
1 'polypeptide(L)'
;FPGRPNGTLTERTCYAITALIRREKVDIAIDFHEAELQYPVISTIVAHEKGADLAAAASMFISSLEGFAIGVENSPKALRGLSHREIGDATGAISLLLEAPEPFLDATRGRTDRALLLTGKDEFVVRAGKRGLLFEKIDEKGWPIDVRVGRHTSTVLQILEIWSGDHPDRAVAVTGVPRYSEVIEKGTGAFLKDPKTVEPAKVVYE
;
A
#
# COMPACT_ATOMS: atom_id res chain seq x y z
N PHE A 1 1.72 -3.05 16.32
CA PHE A 1 2.66 -1.95 16.52
C PHE A 1 2.35 -1.22 17.82
N PRO A 2 3.32 -0.58 18.48
CA PRO A 2 4.74 -0.54 18.14
C PRO A 2 5.52 -1.81 18.55
N GLY A 3 4.88 -2.77 19.22
CA GLY A 3 5.45 -4.04 19.64
C GLY A 3 6.31 -3.97 20.90
N ARG A 4 6.91 -5.13 21.28
CA ARG A 4 7.77 -5.29 22.46
C ARG A 4 8.96 -6.20 22.15
N PRO A 5 10.15 -5.95 22.72
CA PRO A 5 11.35 -6.73 22.44
C PRO A 5 11.24 -8.21 22.91
N ASN A 6 10.46 -8.46 23.96
CA ASN A 6 10.28 -9.78 24.55
C ASN A 6 8.85 -10.34 24.35
N GLY A 7 8.12 -9.82 23.36
CA GLY A 7 6.77 -10.25 23.04
C GLY A 7 6.70 -11.47 22.11
N THR A 8 5.51 -11.70 21.58
CA THR A 8 5.26 -12.68 20.51
C THR A 8 6.12 -12.37 19.27
N LEU A 9 6.17 -13.28 18.30
CA LEU A 9 6.90 -13.04 17.05
C LEU A 9 6.44 -11.74 16.36
N THR A 10 5.14 -11.54 16.25
CA THR A 10 4.56 -10.30 15.68
C THR A 10 4.98 -9.06 16.46
N GLU A 11 4.89 -9.08 17.80
CA GLU A 11 5.31 -7.94 18.63
C GLU A 11 6.80 -7.63 18.46
N ARG A 12 7.65 -8.66 18.39
CA ARG A 12 9.10 -8.48 18.17
C ARG A 12 9.40 -7.89 16.80
N THR A 13 8.70 -8.36 15.74
CA THR A 13 8.83 -7.81 14.40
C THR A 13 8.41 -6.35 14.37
N CYS A 14 7.27 -5.99 14.91
CA CYS A 14 6.79 -4.62 14.99
C CYS A 14 7.75 -3.72 15.80
N TYR A 15 8.29 -4.25 16.90
CA TYR A 15 9.30 -3.54 17.69
C TYR A 15 10.57 -3.28 16.88
N ALA A 16 11.09 -4.27 16.16
CA ALA A 16 12.29 -4.12 15.32
C ALA A 16 12.09 -3.07 14.23
N ILE A 17 10.94 -3.08 13.53
CA ILE A 17 10.59 -2.07 12.53
C ILE A 17 10.52 -0.68 13.16
N THR A 18 9.83 -0.53 14.29
CA THR A 18 9.71 0.76 14.98
C THR A 18 11.08 1.27 15.46
N ALA A 19 11.93 0.38 15.97
CA ALA A 19 13.28 0.72 16.40
C ALA A 19 14.17 1.14 15.23
N LEU A 20 14.05 0.46 14.08
CA LEU A 20 14.74 0.81 12.83
C LEU A 20 14.35 2.21 12.36
N ILE A 21 13.04 2.50 12.27
CA ILE A 21 12.52 3.82 11.86
C ILE A 21 13.09 4.93 12.74
N ARG A 22 13.16 4.72 14.06
CA ARG A 22 13.74 5.68 15.00
C ARG A 22 15.24 5.85 14.81
N ARG A 23 15.97 4.74 14.70
CA ARG A 23 17.43 4.74 14.57
C ARG A 23 17.88 5.45 13.29
N GLU A 24 17.22 5.13 12.18
CA GLU A 24 17.53 5.70 10.86
C GLU A 24 16.92 7.09 10.66
N LYS A 25 16.13 7.59 11.60
CA LYS A 25 15.42 8.87 11.52
C LYS A 25 14.63 8.99 10.21
N VAL A 26 13.87 7.94 9.89
CA VAL A 26 13.07 7.85 8.67
C VAL A 26 12.05 8.98 8.64
N ASP A 27 11.97 9.69 7.51
CA ASP A 27 11.02 10.78 7.31
C ASP A 27 9.63 10.29 6.96
N ILE A 28 9.55 9.30 6.06
CA ILE A 28 8.29 8.76 5.56
C ILE A 28 8.33 7.24 5.68
N ALA A 29 7.33 6.66 6.32
CA ALA A 29 7.08 5.24 6.38
C ALA A 29 5.77 4.94 5.64
N ILE A 30 5.84 4.08 4.62
CA ILE A 30 4.68 3.70 3.80
C ILE A 30 4.49 2.19 3.93
N ASP A 31 3.28 1.79 4.29
CA ASP A 31 2.85 0.40 4.34
C ASP A 31 1.92 0.10 3.17
N PHE A 32 2.16 -1.02 2.49
CA PHE A 32 1.37 -1.42 1.32
C PHE A 32 0.37 -2.49 1.70
N HIS A 33 -0.88 -2.21 1.44
CA HIS A 33 -1.99 -3.09 1.71
C HIS A 33 -2.90 -3.26 0.51
N GLU A 34 -3.75 -4.25 0.57
CA GLU A 34 -4.85 -4.49 -0.35
C GLU A 34 -6.13 -4.65 0.46
N ALA A 35 -7.14 -3.84 0.16
CA ALA A 35 -8.42 -3.87 0.84
C ALA A 35 -9.47 -4.65 0.05
N GLU A 36 -10.35 -5.32 0.78
CA GLU A 36 -11.53 -5.95 0.20
C GLU A 36 -12.48 -4.89 -0.37
N LEU A 37 -13.18 -5.22 -1.45
CA LEU A 37 -14.01 -4.30 -2.22
C LEU A 37 -15.15 -3.64 -1.43
N GLN A 38 -15.58 -4.23 -0.33
CA GLN A 38 -16.62 -3.71 0.55
C GLN A 38 -16.07 -2.84 1.69
N TYR A 39 -14.76 -2.64 1.79
CA TYR A 39 -14.18 -1.75 2.79
C TYR A 39 -14.11 -0.31 2.28
N PRO A 40 -14.47 0.69 3.10
CA PRO A 40 -14.48 2.09 2.69
C PRO A 40 -13.08 2.66 2.46
N VAL A 41 -12.04 1.98 2.93
CA VAL A 41 -10.64 2.39 2.74
C VAL A 41 -9.98 1.84 1.48
N ILE A 42 -10.73 1.09 0.65
CA ILE A 42 -10.21 0.61 -0.63
C ILE A 42 -9.82 1.78 -1.54
N SER A 43 -8.75 1.63 -2.32
CA SER A 43 -8.22 2.68 -3.19
C SER A 43 -7.96 4.00 -2.44
N THR A 44 -7.36 3.92 -1.26
CA THR A 44 -7.21 5.04 -0.33
C THR A 44 -5.80 5.14 0.24
N ILE A 45 -5.36 6.35 0.51
CA ILE A 45 -4.20 6.65 1.36
C ILE A 45 -4.73 6.89 2.77
N VAL A 46 -4.46 5.98 3.69
CA VAL A 46 -4.76 6.19 5.12
C VAL A 46 -3.58 6.90 5.77
N ALA A 47 -3.79 8.13 6.21
CA ALA A 47 -2.73 9.00 6.67
C ALA A 47 -2.80 9.27 8.18
N HIS A 48 -1.65 9.13 8.87
CA HIS A 48 -1.49 9.76 10.18
C HIS A 48 -1.58 11.28 10.02
N GLU A 49 -1.99 12.00 11.08
CA GLU A 49 -2.20 13.47 11.02
C GLU A 49 -0.99 14.24 10.45
N LYS A 50 0.23 13.75 10.71
CA LYS A 50 1.47 14.35 10.18
C LYS A 50 1.59 14.26 8.64
N GLY A 51 0.88 13.34 8.03
CA GLY A 51 0.93 13.08 6.58
C GLY A 51 -0.34 13.47 5.85
N ALA A 52 -1.32 14.08 6.52
CA ALA A 52 -2.62 14.36 5.92
C ALA A 52 -2.53 15.27 4.69
N ASP A 53 -1.76 16.37 4.79
CA ASP A 53 -1.61 17.32 3.67
C ASP A 53 -0.85 16.69 2.50
N LEU A 54 0.20 15.91 2.78
CA LEU A 54 0.96 15.18 1.77
C LEU A 54 0.09 14.14 1.05
N ALA A 55 -0.73 13.41 1.79
CA ALA A 55 -1.67 12.44 1.24
C ALA A 55 -2.74 13.12 0.36
N ALA A 56 -3.29 14.24 0.81
CA ALA A 56 -4.28 15.01 0.04
C ALA A 56 -3.69 15.54 -1.27
N ALA A 57 -2.50 16.13 -1.23
CA ALA A 57 -1.80 16.60 -2.42
C ALA A 57 -1.51 15.44 -3.39
N ALA A 58 -0.99 14.30 -2.90
CA ALA A 58 -0.71 13.13 -3.71
C ALA A 58 -1.98 12.59 -4.38
N SER A 59 -3.09 12.50 -3.66
CA SER A 59 -4.39 12.08 -4.19
C SER A 59 -4.87 12.99 -5.33
N MET A 60 -4.75 14.30 -5.17
CA MET A 60 -5.14 15.27 -6.21
C MET A 60 -4.30 15.12 -7.49
N PHE A 61 -2.98 15.03 -7.34
CA PHE A 61 -2.09 14.86 -8.49
C PHE A 61 -2.31 13.53 -9.21
N ILE A 62 -2.43 12.43 -8.48
CA ILE A 62 -2.67 11.10 -9.06
C ILE A 62 -3.97 11.08 -9.84
N SER A 63 -5.05 11.59 -9.26
CA SER A 63 -6.37 11.63 -9.90
C SER A 63 -6.35 12.45 -11.19
N SER A 64 -5.48 13.46 -11.28
CA SER A 64 -5.36 14.33 -12.44
C SER A 64 -4.43 13.78 -13.53
N LEU A 65 -3.37 13.05 -13.14
CA LEU A 65 -2.27 12.68 -14.04
C LEU A 65 -2.25 11.20 -14.43
N GLU A 66 -2.69 10.31 -13.53
CA GLU A 66 -2.45 8.86 -13.69
C GLU A 66 -3.69 8.08 -14.17
N GLY A 67 -4.83 8.72 -14.33
CA GLY A 67 -6.05 8.10 -14.85
C GLY A 67 -6.75 7.15 -13.88
N PHE A 68 -6.42 7.18 -12.58
CA PHE A 68 -7.17 6.50 -11.52
C PHE A 68 -7.39 7.42 -10.31
N ALA A 69 -8.51 7.22 -9.64
CA ALA A 69 -8.80 7.93 -8.40
C ALA A 69 -8.21 7.19 -7.19
N ILE A 70 -7.71 7.95 -6.23
CA ILE A 70 -7.33 7.45 -4.91
C ILE A 70 -7.88 8.37 -3.84
N GLY A 71 -8.57 7.80 -2.84
CA GLY A 71 -9.12 8.55 -1.71
C GLY A 71 -8.06 8.91 -0.67
N VAL A 72 -8.45 9.72 0.31
CA VAL A 72 -7.65 9.97 1.50
C VAL A 72 -8.54 9.80 2.73
N GLU A 73 -8.05 9.03 3.69
CA GLU A 73 -8.70 8.83 4.98
C GLU A 73 -7.73 9.13 6.12
N ASN A 74 -8.26 9.71 7.18
CA ASN A 74 -7.48 9.91 8.38
C ASN A 74 -7.32 8.60 9.16
N SER A 75 -6.10 8.32 9.62
CA SER A 75 -5.84 7.20 10.53
C SER A 75 -6.64 7.36 11.83
N PRO A 76 -7.60 6.47 12.13
CA PRO A 76 -8.44 6.64 13.31
C PRO A 76 -7.65 6.47 14.61
N LYS A 77 -7.76 7.42 15.53
CA LYS A 77 -7.07 7.37 16.85
C LYS A 77 -7.48 6.19 17.72
N ALA A 78 -8.71 5.72 17.54
CA ALA A 78 -9.26 4.60 18.29
C ALA A 78 -8.78 3.23 17.81
N LEU A 79 -8.29 3.13 16.55
CA LEU A 79 -7.78 1.88 15.98
C LEU A 79 -6.30 1.72 16.33
N ARG A 80 -6.04 0.96 17.39
CA ARG A 80 -4.69 0.70 17.87
C ARG A 80 -4.11 -0.58 17.26
N GLY A 81 -2.77 -0.66 17.22
CA GLY A 81 -2.04 -1.82 16.69
C GLY A 81 -1.76 -1.79 15.20
N LEU A 82 -2.32 -0.84 14.45
CA LEU A 82 -2.11 -0.69 13.01
C LEU A 82 -0.87 0.16 12.72
N SER A 83 -0.13 -0.20 11.68
CA SER A 83 1.15 0.44 11.31
C SER A 83 1.02 1.94 11.12
N HIS A 84 0.05 2.38 10.31
CA HIS A 84 -0.17 3.80 10.01
C HIS A 84 -0.46 4.65 11.26
N ARG A 85 -1.09 4.08 12.30
CA ARG A 85 -1.36 4.79 13.55
C ARG A 85 -0.14 4.76 14.46
N GLU A 86 0.37 3.57 14.73
CA GLU A 86 1.39 3.37 15.77
C GLU A 86 2.77 3.86 15.35
N ILE A 87 3.15 3.74 14.08
CA ILE A 87 4.42 4.32 13.59
C ILE A 87 4.36 5.84 13.70
N GLY A 88 3.26 6.46 13.27
CA GLY A 88 3.08 7.90 13.38
C GLY A 88 3.10 8.41 14.82
N ASP A 89 2.44 7.69 15.76
CA ASP A 89 2.42 8.05 17.18
C ASP A 89 3.78 7.80 17.88
N ALA A 90 4.44 6.68 17.52
CA ALA A 90 5.64 6.23 18.21
C ALA A 90 6.95 6.78 17.65
N THR A 91 6.93 7.39 16.45
CA THR A 91 8.13 7.90 15.77
C THR A 91 7.93 9.33 15.29
N GLY A 92 9.00 9.93 14.72
CA GLY A 92 8.92 11.22 14.04
C GLY A 92 8.42 11.12 12.59
N ALA A 93 8.29 9.90 12.03
CA ALA A 93 7.99 9.70 10.63
C ALA A 93 6.55 10.11 10.26
N ILE A 94 6.38 10.61 9.05
CA ILE A 94 5.12 10.65 8.34
C ILE A 94 4.73 9.19 8.07
N SER A 95 3.60 8.74 8.60
CA SER A 95 3.14 7.36 8.43
C SER A 95 1.91 7.30 7.56
N LEU A 96 2.02 6.55 6.47
CA LEU A 96 0.99 6.36 5.46
C LEU A 96 0.76 4.87 5.22
N LEU A 97 -0.47 4.51 4.89
CA LEU A 97 -0.82 3.18 4.42
C LEU A 97 -1.58 3.32 3.11
N LEU A 98 -1.18 2.56 2.10
CA LEU A 98 -1.77 2.58 0.78
C LEU A 98 -2.60 1.32 0.58
N GLU A 99 -3.87 1.50 0.27
CA GLU A 99 -4.80 0.41 -0.01
C GLU A 99 -5.08 0.32 -1.51
N ALA A 100 -4.63 -0.76 -2.15
CA ALA A 100 -5.07 -1.14 -3.49
C ALA A 100 -6.26 -2.12 -3.40
N PRO A 101 -7.03 -2.31 -4.49
CA PRO A 101 -8.08 -3.32 -4.49
C PRO A 101 -7.51 -4.73 -4.37
N GLU A 102 -8.02 -5.54 -3.45
CA GLU A 102 -7.67 -6.96 -3.32
C GLU A 102 -8.08 -7.73 -4.61
N PRO A 103 -7.26 -8.67 -5.11
CA PRO A 103 -7.65 -9.51 -6.25
C PRO A 103 -8.75 -10.47 -5.82
N PHE A 104 -9.94 -10.29 -6.39
CA PHE A 104 -11.14 -10.99 -5.91
C PHE A 104 -11.52 -12.22 -6.73
N LEU A 105 -10.91 -12.43 -7.91
CA LEU A 105 -11.24 -13.55 -8.79
C LEU A 105 -10.23 -14.68 -8.68
N ASP A 106 -10.71 -15.89 -8.91
CA ASP A 106 -9.89 -17.11 -8.98
C ASP A 106 -8.71 -16.98 -9.92
N ALA A 107 -8.89 -16.28 -11.05
CA ALA A 107 -7.82 -16.03 -12.02
C ALA A 107 -6.67 -15.19 -11.45
N THR A 108 -6.93 -14.36 -10.44
CA THR A 108 -5.92 -13.48 -9.82
C THR A 108 -5.40 -14.02 -8.49
N ARG A 109 -6.17 -14.86 -7.82
CA ARG A 109 -5.79 -15.53 -6.54
C ARG A 109 -5.14 -16.91 -6.74
N GLY A 110 -5.22 -17.47 -7.94
CA GLY A 110 -5.06 -18.90 -8.14
C GLY A 110 -6.38 -19.64 -7.84
N ARG A 111 -6.38 -20.96 -7.98
CA ARG A 111 -7.59 -21.76 -7.66
C ARG A 111 -8.04 -21.45 -6.25
N THR A 112 -9.21 -20.85 -6.12
CA THR A 112 -9.88 -20.72 -4.82
C THR A 112 -10.09 -22.11 -4.25
N ASP A 113 -9.56 -22.31 -3.07
CA ASP A 113 -9.85 -23.49 -2.30
C ASP A 113 -11.36 -23.50 -1.99
N ARG A 114 -11.94 -24.70 -2.05
CA ARG A 114 -13.31 -24.95 -1.63
C ARG A 114 -13.60 -24.42 -0.22
N ALA A 115 -12.56 -24.30 0.62
CA ALA A 115 -12.66 -23.70 1.95
C ALA A 115 -12.99 -22.21 1.93
N LEU A 116 -12.48 -21.45 0.97
CA LEU A 116 -12.83 -20.02 0.80
C LEU A 116 -14.27 -19.85 0.31
N LEU A 117 -14.77 -20.77 -0.52
CA LEU A 117 -16.18 -20.83 -0.89
C LEU A 117 -17.07 -21.18 0.30
N LEU A 118 -16.60 -22.02 1.21
CA LEU A 118 -17.34 -22.41 2.42
C LEU A 118 -17.42 -21.29 3.46
N THR A 119 -16.45 -20.37 3.48
CA THR A 119 -16.52 -19.18 4.34
C THR A 119 -17.54 -18.16 3.85
N GLY A 120 -18.14 -18.35 2.68
CA GLY A 120 -19.12 -17.43 2.09
C GLY A 120 -18.55 -16.07 1.69
N LYS A 121 -17.25 -15.89 1.79
CA LYS A 121 -16.59 -14.60 1.55
C LYS A 121 -16.79 -14.15 0.10
N ASP A 122 -16.57 -15.07 -0.85
CA ASP A 122 -16.75 -14.77 -2.28
C ASP A 122 -18.23 -14.57 -2.65
N GLU A 123 -19.13 -15.38 -2.07
CA GLU A 123 -20.57 -15.18 -2.26
C GLU A 123 -21.09 -13.86 -1.66
N PHE A 124 -20.51 -13.44 -0.54
CA PHE A 124 -20.87 -12.17 0.08
C PHE A 124 -20.55 -11.01 -0.87
N VAL A 125 -19.36 -10.97 -1.44
CA VAL A 125 -18.93 -9.89 -2.35
C VAL A 125 -19.75 -9.90 -3.64
N VAL A 126 -20.01 -11.05 -4.23
CA VAL A 126 -20.88 -11.17 -5.41
C VAL A 126 -22.29 -10.65 -5.09
N ARG A 127 -22.84 -11.01 -3.93
CA ARG A 127 -24.15 -10.50 -3.49
C ARG A 127 -24.13 -9.01 -3.19
N ALA A 128 -23.06 -8.52 -2.56
CA ALA A 128 -22.88 -7.09 -2.29
C ALA A 128 -22.74 -6.29 -3.60
N GLY A 129 -21.98 -6.79 -4.56
CA GLY A 129 -21.87 -6.18 -5.88
C GLY A 129 -23.19 -6.05 -6.62
N LYS A 130 -23.99 -7.12 -6.62
CA LYS A 130 -25.36 -7.13 -7.19
C LYS A 130 -26.30 -6.12 -6.53
N ARG A 131 -26.02 -5.71 -5.29
CA ARG A 131 -26.80 -4.72 -4.53
C ARG A 131 -26.20 -3.31 -4.54
N GLY A 132 -25.09 -3.11 -5.25
CA GLY A 132 -24.42 -1.82 -5.30
C GLY A 132 -23.74 -1.42 -3.98
N LEU A 133 -23.36 -2.39 -3.14
CA LEU A 133 -22.73 -2.16 -1.83
C LEU A 133 -21.20 -2.25 -1.86
N LEU A 134 -20.61 -2.25 -3.04
CA LEU A 134 -19.14 -2.22 -3.19
C LEU A 134 -18.67 -0.80 -3.41
N PHE A 135 -17.57 -0.43 -2.75
CA PHE A 135 -16.91 0.86 -2.95
C PHE A 135 -16.11 0.90 -4.25
N GLU A 136 -15.66 -0.26 -4.73
CA GLU A 136 -15.04 -0.40 -6.04
C GLU A 136 -15.84 -1.35 -6.92
N LYS A 137 -15.87 -1.04 -8.22
CA LYS A 137 -16.52 -1.90 -9.20
C LYS A 137 -15.64 -3.11 -9.49
N ILE A 138 -16.25 -4.27 -9.57
CA ILE A 138 -15.61 -5.50 -10.01
C ILE A 138 -16.27 -5.96 -11.30
N ASP A 139 -15.46 -6.38 -12.26
CA ASP A 139 -15.90 -7.09 -13.45
C ASP A 139 -15.36 -8.53 -13.46
N GLU A 140 -15.61 -9.27 -14.53
CA GLU A 140 -15.15 -10.65 -14.67
C GLU A 140 -13.63 -10.82 -14.70
N LYS A 141 -12.88 -9.75 -14.95
CA LYS A 141 -11.41 -9.73 -14.99
C LYS A 141 -10.81 -9.50 -13.59
N GLY A 142 -11.61 -9.01 -12.64
CA GLY A 142 -11.16 -8.62 -11.31
C GLY A 142 -10.15 -7.47 -11.37
N TRP A 143 -9.25 -7.46 -10.39
CA TRP A 143 -8.18 -6.46 -10.30
C TRP A 143 -6.84 -7.10 -10.66
N PRO A 144 -6.36 -6.96 -11.91
CA PRO A 144 -5.08 -7.52 -12.35
C PRO A 144 -3.92 -7.01 -11.50
N ILE A 145 -2.87 -7.82 -11.38
CA ILE A 145 -1.65 -7.44 -10.65
C ILE A 145 -1.06 -6.13 -11.18
N ASP A 146 -1.12 -5.89 -12.48
CA ASP A 146 -0.59 -4.69 -13.12
C ASP A 146 -1.28 -3.42 -12.60
N VAL A 147 -2.61 -3.46 -12.44
CA VAL A 147 -3.38 -2.36 -11.86
C VAL A 147 -2.98 -2.11 -10.41
N ARG A 148 -2.88 -3.16 -9.61
CA ARG A 148 -2.58 -3.06 -8.17
C ARG A 148 -1.16 -2.54 -7.93
N VAL A 149 -0.18 -3.13 -8.61
CA VAL A 149 1.22 -2.70 -8.53
C VAL A 149 1.39 -1.28 -9.07
N GLY A 150 0.81 -0.97 -10.23
CA GLY A 150 0.90 0.35 -10.85
C GLY A 150 0.31 1.46 -9.96
N ARG A 151 -0.82 1.20 -9.29
CA ARG A 151 -1.40 2.14 -8.32
C ARG A 151 -0.45 2.40 -7.16
N HIS A 152 0.15 1.37 -6.58
CA HIS A 152 1.10 1.52 -5.48
C HIS A 152 2.37 2.27 -5.91
N THR A 153 2.99 1.89 -7.03
CA THR A 153 4.23 2.53 -7.49
C THR A 153 4.01 4.01 -7.82
N SER A 154 2.95 4.36 -8.56
CA SER A 154 2.64 5.75 -8.87
C SER A 154 2.35 6.58 -7.62
N THR A 155 1.62 6.01 -6.65
CA THR A 155 1.30 6.72 -5.42
C THR A 155 2.56 7.03 -4.61
N VAL A 156 3.48 6.07 -4.49
CA VAL A 156 4.76 6.31 -3.80
C VAL A 156 5.60 7.35 -4.53
N LEU A 157 5.73 7.23 -5.85
CA LEU A 157 6.49 8.21 -6.63
C LEU A 157 5.93 9.62 -6.46
N GLN A 158 4.61 9.77 -6.49
CA GLN A 158 3.98 11.07 -6.31
C GLN A 158 4.18 11.64 -4.90
N ILE A 159 4.07 10.80 -3.86
CA ILE A 159 4.36 11.19 -2.47
C ILE A 159 5.81 11.69 -2.36
N LEU A 160 6.78 10.96 -2.92
CA LEU A 160 8.19 11.31 -2.84
C LEU A 160 8.52 12.58 -3.65
N GLU A 161 7.88 12.79 -4.80
CA GLU A 161 8.05 14.02 -5.58
C GLU A 161 7.55 15.25 -4.83
N ILE A 162 6.35 15.19 -4.23
CA ILE A 162 5.79 16.31 -3.47
C ILE A 162 6.67 16.58 -2.25
N TRP A 163 7.00 15.53 -1.49
CA TRP A 163 7.84 15.68 -0.30
C TRP A 163 9.21 16.26 -0.63
N SER A 164 9.82 15.82 -1.75
CA SER A 164 11.11 16.34 -2.21
C SER A 164 11.04 17.80 -2.65
N GLY A 165 9.92 18.23 -3.22
CA GLY A 165 9.68 19.63 -3.55
C GLY A 165 9.64 20.53 -2.32
N ASP A 166 9.06 20.04 -1.24
CA ASP A 166 8.99 20.75 0.06
C ASP A 166 10.30 20.66 0.86
N HIS A 167 11.16 19.69 0.53
CA HIS A 167 12.42 19.42 1.24
C HIS A 167 13.60 19.29 0.25
N PRO A 168 13.97 20.36 -0.46
CA PRO A 168 14.98 20.29 -1.52
C PRO A 168 16.38 19.87 -1.05
N ASP A 169 16.70 20.13 0.20
CA ASP A 169 17.96 19.68 0.86
C ASP A 169 18.01 18.19 1.15
N ARG A 170 16.87 17.51 1.08
CA ARG A 170 16.70 16.07 1.34
C ARG A 170 15.96 15.36 0.20
N ALA A 171 15.92 15.97 -0.96
CA ALA A 171 15.19 15.45 -2.11
C ALA A 171 15.63 14.02 -2.48
N VAL A 172 14.65 13.18 -2.79
CA VAL A 172 14.84 11.77 -3.17
C VAL A 172 14.57 11.63 -4.67
N ALA A 173 15.56 11.18 -5.43
CA ALA A 173 15.39 10.82 -6.83
C ALA A 173 15.20 9.29 -6.95
N VAL A 174 14.06 8.89 -7.48
CA VAL A 174 13.75 7.48 -7.74
C VAL A 174 13.85 7.20 -9.23
N THR A 175 14.64 6.21 -9.62
CA THR A 175 14.84 5.81 -11.00
C THR A 175 14.50 4.34 -11.21
N GLY A 176 13.98 4.00 -12.40
CA GLY A 176 13.69 2.61 -12.77
C GLY A 176 12.44 2.01 -12.11
N VAL A 177 11.63 2.82 -11.43
CA VAL A 177 10.31 2.43 -10.94
C VAL A 177 9.25 2.98 -11.91
N PRO A 178 8.40 2.12 -12.49
CA PRO A 178 7.43 2.55 -13.49
C PRO A 178 6.24 3.27 -12.84
N ARG A 179 5.65 4.20 -13.57
CA ARG A 179 4.34 4.77 -13.25
C ARG A 179 3.20 3.87 -13.72
N TYR A 180 2.00 4.15 -13.25
CA TYR A 180 0.80 3.38 -13.53
C TYR A 180 0.60 3.11 -15.03
N SER A 181 0.66 4.15 -15.87
CA SER A 181 0.48 4.03 -17.31
C SER A 181 1.48 3.07 -17.96
N GLU A 182 2.74 3.11 -17.53
CA GLU A 182 3.78 2.21 -18.03
C GLU A 182 3.55 0.76 -17.61
N VAL A 183 3.09 0.55 -16.37
CA VAL A 183 2.77 -0.79 -15.86
C VAL A 183 1.57 -1.38 -16.60
N ILE A 184 0.56 -0.56 -16.88
CA ILE A 184 -0.62 -1.02 -17.64
C ILE A 184 -0.25 -1.35 -19.11
N GLU A 185 0.63 -0.56 -19.70
CA GLU A 185 1.05 -0.76 -21.10
C GLU A 185 1.95 -2.00 -21.27
N LYS A 186 2.94 -2.17 -20.38
CA LYS A 186 4.02 -3.15 -20.54
C LYS A 186 3.85 -4.42 -19.69
N GLY A 187 2.97 -4.37 -18.70
CA GLY A 187 2.81 -5.39 -17.66
C GLY A 187 3.90 -5.32 -16.59
N THR A 188 3.57 -5.70 -15.37
CA THR A 188 4.50 -5.73 -14.22
C THR A 188 5.76 -6.55 -14.51
N GLY A 189 5.62 -7.66 -15.24
CA GLY A 189 6.73 -8.54 -15.59
C GLY A 189 7.87 -7.88 -16.37
N ALA A 190 7.58 -6.81 -17.13
CA ALA A 190 8.58 -6.08 -17.90
C ALA A 190 9.60 -5.32 -17.03
N PHE A 191 9.24 -5.05 -15.78
CA PHE A 191 10.07 -4.29 -14.83
C PHE A 191 10.76 -5.18 -13.79
N LEU A 192 10.43 -6.46 -13.76
CA LEU A 192 11.08 -7.41 -12.86
C LEU A 192 12.42 -7.85 -13.44
N LYS A 193 13.43 -7.89 -12.59
CA LYS A 193 14.72 -8.49 -12.95
C LYS A 193 14.59 -10.01 -12.92
N ASP A 194 15.21 -10.70 -13.87
CA ASP A 194 15.33 -12.16 -13.81
C ASP A 194 16.08 -12.53 -12.51
N PRO A 195 15.47 -13.30 -11.60
CA PRO A 195 16.11 -13.68 -10.35
C PRO A 195 17.41 -14.46 -10.54
N LYS A 196 17.64 -15.07 -11.73
CA LYS A 196 18.88 -15.73 -12.07
C LYS A 196 20.03 -14.76 -12.39
N THR A 197 19.71 -13.52 -12.74
CA THR A 197 20.68 -12.46 -13.10
C THR A 197 20.92 -11.46 -11.97
N VAL A 198 20.13 -11.53 -10.91
CA VAL A 198 20.29 -10.67 -9.73
C VAL A 198 21.21 -11.33 -8.74
N GLU A 199 22.36 -10.72 -8.48
CA GLU A 199 23.16 -11.13 -7.33
C GLU A 199 22.31 -10.98 -6.05
N PRO A 200 22.22 -12.01 -5.21
CA PRO A 200 21.53 -11.90 -3.95
C PRO A 200 22.14 -10.76 -3.14
N ALA A 201 21.28 -9.86 -2.65
CA ALA A 201 21.74 -8.78 -1.78
C ALA A 201 22.49 -9.41 -0.61
N LYS A 202 23.78 -9.10 -0.47
CA LYS A 202 24.54 -9.49 0.72
C LYS A 202 24.02 -8.64 1.87
N VAL A 203 23.15 -9.24 2.68
CA VAL A 203 22.79 -8.65 3.98
C VAL A 203 24.01 -8.85 4.89
N VAL A 204 24.79 -7.81 5.07
CA VAL A 204 25.87 -7.81 6.06
C VAL A 204 25.23 -7.45 7.39
N TYR A 205 25.12 -8.42 8.28
CA TYR A 205 24.82 -8.17 9.69
C TYR A 205 26.14 -7.79 10.36
N GLU A 206 26.33 -6.52 10.69
CA GLU A 206 27.32 -6.08 11.66
C GLU A 206 26.81 -6.22 13.08
#